data_bee17570788566c13a035c10379ca44f
#
_entry.id   bee17570788566c13a035c10379ca44f
#
_cell.length_a   1.000
_cell.length_b   1.000
_cell.length_c   1.000
_cell.angle_alpha   90.00
_cell.angle_beta   90.00
_cell.angle_gamma   90.00
#
_symmetry.space_group_name_H-M   'P 1'
#
loop_
_entity.id
_entity.type
_entity.pdbx_description
1 polymer ?
#
loop_
_entity_poly.entity_id
_entity_poly.type
_entity_poly.pdbx_seq_one_letter_code
_entity_poly.pdbx_strand_id
1 'polypeptide(L)'
;MVTSFSAFVHDLEFNDLPEDLLALLRRSFLDTMGVAAIGAGTELSDIARRSAMALFGAGTVGGTRMLMDGRTCSPAGAAMAGAFTVDSIDAHDGSTPNKGHAGSAAFPAVLAVADAMCQRGQSVTGRDLALWLALAYEVSYRAGQAQHATCADYHTSGAWTAVGVAASVARMLGCDAEQIRHAAGIAEYHGPRSQMMRCIDFPTMVRDGVGWGAPSGVTAAYLAREGFTGAPALTCESVGAEPFWSDLGTRWLTLEHTHYKLYPCCRWAHSSLDGVQKLMRGNDLHHTDIANVEIKTFHYATRLAGYEPKTLDEFSYSIAFPVACMIVTRHHWLQ
;
A
#
# COMPACT_ATOMS: atom_id res chain seq x y z
N MET A 1 -25.62 18.85 -0.49
CA MET A 1 -24.95 18.40 -1.73
C MET A 1 -23.78 17.54 -1.28
N VAL A 2 -23.65 16.34 -1.78
CA VAL A 2 -22.47 15.50 -1.51
C VAL A 2 -21.28 16.17 -2.20
N THR A 3 -20.26 16.53 -1.44
CA THR A 3 -19.02 17.11 -1.98
C THR A 3 -18.37 16.05 -2.89
N SER A 4 -17.96 16.42 -4.12
CA SER A 4 -17.24 15.48 -4.98
C SER A 4 -15.91 15.10 -4.34
N PHE A 5 -15.41 13.89 -4.61
CA PHE A 5 -14.12 13.44 -4.04
C PHE A 5 -12.97 14.40 -4.39
N SER A 6 -12.99 14.96 -5.60
CA SER A 6 -11.93 15.87 -6.05
C SER A 6 -12.00 17.24 -5.36
N ALA A 7 -13.19 17.75 -5.11
CA ALA A 7 -13.38 18.96 -4.31
C ALA A 7 -12.93 18.72 -2.85
N PHE A 8 -13.29 17.58 -2.26
CA PHE A 8 -12.81 17.22 -0.93
C PHE A 8 -11.27 17.17 -0.85
N VAL A 9 -10.62 16.53 -1.82
CA VAL A 9 -9.14 16.45 -1.87
C VAL A 9 -8.52 17.84 -2.03
N HIS A 10 -9.14 18.69 -2.85
CA HIS A 10 -8.67 20.05 -3.10
C HIS A 10 -8.83 20.96 -1.86
N ASP A 11 -9.96 20.88 -1.16
CA ASP A 11 -10.36 21.85 -0.15
C ASP A 11 -9.96 21.43 1.28
N LEU A 12 -9.67 20.14 1.53
CA LEU A 12 -9.31 19.65 2.87
C LEU A 12 -8.04 20.34 3.37
N GLU A 13 -8.10 20.81 4.61
CA GLU A 13 -6.98 21.45 5.29
C GLU A 13 -6.50 20.62 6.49
N PHE A 14 -5.26 20.83 6.93
CA PHE A 14 -4.69 20.07 8.06
C PHE A 14 -5.54 20.19 9.35
N ASN A 15 -6.14 21.34 9.59
CA ASN A 15 -6.93 21.58 10.80
C ASN A 15 -8.30 20.85 10.78
N ASP A 16 -8.70 20.29 9.63
CA ASP A 16 -9.92 19.49 9.50
C ASP A 16 -9.68 18.02 9.85
N LEU A 17 -8.40 17.62 10.02
CA LEU A 17 -8.04 16.23 10.34
C LEU A 17 -8.32 15.93 11.82
N PRO A 18 -9.04 14.84 12.13
CA PRO A 18 -9.23 14.38 13.51
C PRO A 18 -7.89 14.05 14.19
N GLU A 19 -7.80 14.33 15.49
CA GLU A 19 -6.56 14.09 16.25
C GLU A 19 -6.17 12.60 16.31
N ASP A 20 -7.15 11.72 16.42
CA ASP A 20 -6.94 10.27 16.41
C ASP A 20 -6.47 9.75 15.03
N LEU A 21 -6.90 10.38 13.92
CA LEU A 21 -6.35 10.12 12.60
C LEU A 21 -4.87 10.54 12.52
N LEU A 22 -4.52 11.70 13.06
CA LEU A 22 -3.13 12.15 13.14
C LEU A 22 -2.26 11.19 13.97
N ALA A 23 -2.80 10.68 15.08
CA ALA A 23 -2.11 9.69 15.91
C ALA A 23 -1.92 8.35 15.16
N LEU A 24 -2.91 7.93 14.39
CA LEU A 24 -2.81 6.74 13.53
C LEU A 24 -1.74 6.94 12.44
N LEU A 25 -1.75 8.06 11.73
CA LEU A 25 -0.77 8.34 10.67
C LEU A 25 0.68 8.38 11.18
N ARG A 26 0.90 8.87 12.41
CA ARG A 26 2.23 8.81 13.05
C ARG A 26 2.68 7.36 13.29
N ARG A 27 1.76 6.49 13.74
CA ARG A 27 2.06 5.05 13.90
C ARG A 27 2.31 4.37 12.55
N SER A 28 1.48 4.66 11.55
CA SER A 28 1.67 4.15 10.18
C SER A 28 3.00 4.59 9.59
N PHE A 29 3.42 5.83 9.87
CA PHE A 29 4.75 6.30 9.46
C PHE A 29 5.86 5.47 10.11
N LEU A 30 5.80 5.27 11.42
CA LEU A 30 6.81 4.48 12.16
C LEU A 30 6.84 3.02 11.66
N ASP A 31 5.68 2.40 11.51
CA ASP A 31 5.53 1.03 11.00
C ASP A 31 6.14 0.90 9.60
N THR A 32 5.72 1.76 8.66
CA THR A 32 6.21 1.72 7.27
C THR A 32 7.71 1.99 7.17
N MET A 33 8.26 2.90 7.98
CA MET A 33 9.71 3.15 8.00
C MET A 33 10.47 1.96 8.56
N GLY A 34 9.97 1.29 9.58
CA GLY A 34 10.53 0.06 10.12
C GLY A 34 10.53 -1.07 9.07
N VAL A 35 9.41 -1.26 8.39
CA VAL A 35 9.27 -2.24 7.30
C VAL A 35 10.23 -1.91 6.15
N ALA A 36 10.32 -0.65 5.73
CA ALA A 36 11.24 -0.21 4.69
C ALA A 36 12.70 -0.42 5.05
N ALA A 37 13.08 -0.19 6.30
CA ALA A 37 14.46 -0.38 6.78
C ALA A 37 14.90 -1.84 6.66
N ILE A 38 14.04 -2.78 7.03
CA ILE A 38 14.29 -4.22 6.86
C ILE A 38 14.22 -4.60 5.37
N GLY A 39 13.18 -4.16 4.68
CA GLY A 39 12.94 -4.44 3.25
C GLY A 39 14.07 -3.96 2.34
N ALA A 40 14.78 -2.90 2.72
CA ALA A 40 15.92 -2.38 1.98
C ALA A 40 17.08 -3.39 1.81
N GLY A 41 17.15 -4.41 2.66
CA GLY A 41 18.14 -5.49 2.57
C GLY A 41 17.74 -6.62 1.62
N THR A 42 16.56 -6.59 1.01
CA THR A 42 16.09 -7.68 0.14
C THR A 42 16.61 -7.55 -1.30
N GLU A 43 16.71 -8.68 -1.99
CA GLU A 43 17.07 -8.72 -3.42
C GLU A 43 16.04 -7.96 -4.28
N LEU A 44 14.75 -8.11 -4.00
CA LEU A 44 13.68 -7.37 -4.68
C LEU A 44 13.92 -5.86 -4.61
N SER A 45 14.20 -5.34 -3.42
CA SER A 45 14.47 -3.91 -3.21
C SER A 45 15.71 -3.44 -3.98
N ASP A 46 16.79 -4.24 -4.00
CA ASP A 46 18.00 -3.89 -4.75
C ASP A 46 17.75 -3.85 -6.26
N ILE A 47 17.05 -4.84 -6.80
CA ILE A 47 16.65 -4.86 -8.23
C ILE A 47 15.80 -3.64 -8.56
N ALA A 48 14.77 -3.34 -7.74
CA ALA A 48 13.89 -2.20 -7.97
C ALA A 48 14.65 -0.86 -7.97
N ARG A 49 15.57 -0.66 -7.01
CA ARG A 49 16.41 0.55 -6.94
C ARG A 49 17.34 0.69 -8.12
N ARG A 50 18.01 -0.38 -8.54
CA ARG A 50 18.86 -0.38 -9.75
C ARG A 50 18.06 -0.08 -11.01
N SER A 51 16.87 -0.67 -11.13
CA SER A 51 15.96 -0.43 -12.25
C SER A 51 15.45 1.01 -12.26
N ALA A 52 15.11 1.59 -11.10
CA ALA A 52 14.71 2.97 -10.97
C ALA A 52 15.81 3.93 -11.44
N MET A 53 17.05 3.68 -11.04
CA MET A 53 18.22 4.44 -11.50
C MET A 53 18.41 4.37 -13.02
N ALA A 54 18.23 3.20 -13.60
CA ALA A 54 18.48 2.97 -15.03
C ALA A 54 17.38 3.54 -15.93
N LEU A 55 16.11 3.48 -15.49
CA LEU A 55 14.95 3.74 -16.34
C LEU A 55 14.24 5.06 -16.02
N PHE A 56 14.39 5.58 -14.82
CA PHE A 56 13.65 6.76 -14.34
C PHE A 56 14.61 7.91 -13.98
N GLY A 57 15.32 8.42 -14.97
CA GLY A 57 16.17 9.61 -14.79
C GLY A 57 15.39 10.81 -14.27
N ALA A 58 16.05 11.70 -13.52
CA ALA A 58 15.41 12.85 -12.90
C ALA A 58 14.85 13.88 -13.89
N GLY A 59 15.43 13.97 -15.09
CA GLY A 59 15.01 14.93 -16.12
C GLY A 59 14.96 16.37 -15.58
N THR A 60 13.98 17.15 -16.05
CA THR A 60 13.74 18.53 -15.62
C THR A 60 12.97 18.63 -14.29
N VAL A 61 12.38 17.55 -13.83
CA VAL A 61 11.59 17.52 -12.56
C VAL A 61 12.48 17.62 -11.33
N GLY A 62 13.76 17.27 -11.48
CA GLY A 62 14.73 17.24 -10.38
C GLY A 62 14.86 15.86 -9.76
N GLY A 63 16.02 15.60 -9.19
CA GLY A 63 16.33 14.34 -8.52
C GLY A 63 15.61 14.21 -7.18
N THR A 64 15.13 13.02 -6.90
CA THR A 64 14.51 12.64 -5.62
C THR A 64 15.27 11.45 -5.03
N ARG A 65 15.54 11.48 -3.75
CA ARG A 65 16.24 10.39 -3.05
C ARG A 65 15.30 9.18 -2.90
N MET A 66 15.81 8.01 -3.24
CA MET A 66 15.09 6.76 -2.99
C MET A 66 15.06 6.44 -1.50
N LEU A 67 13.93 5.93 -1.03
CA LEU A 67 13.73 5.53 0.35
C LEU A 67 14.77 4.49 0.79
N MET A 68 15.41 4.71 1.95
CA MET A 68 16.46 3.85 2.54
C MET A 68 17.72 3.64 1.67
N ASP A 69 17.93 4.49 0.64
CA ASP A 69 19.08 4.35 -0.27
C ASP A 69 19.86 5.66 -0.43
N GLY A 70 19.16 6.76 -0.66
CA GLY A 70 19.77 8.09 -0.86
C GLY A 70 20.22 8.38 -2.27
N ARG A 71 20.37 7.41 -3.18
CA ARG A 71 20.58 7.65 -4.61
C ARG A 71 19.35 8.32 -5.21
N THR A 72 19.52 9.10 -6.26
CA THR A 72 18.46 9.93 -6.82
C THR A 72 17.98 9.43 -8.19
N CYS A 73 16.67 9.52 -8.40
CA CYS A 73 16.02 9.33 -9.69
C CYS A 73 14.80 10.26 -9.81
N SER A 74 13.89 10.05 -10.75
CA SER A 74 12.65 10.83 -10.81
C SER A 74 11.73 10.49 -9.62
N PRO A 75 10.77 11.37 -9.25
CA PRO A 75 9.78 11.06 -8.21
C PRO A 75 9.01 9.76 -8.45
N ALA A 76 8.65 9.47 -9.71
CA ALA A 76 7.98 8.21 -10.06
C ALA A 76 8.90 6.99 -9.85
N GLY A 77 10.18 7.10 -10.22
CA GLY A 77 11.17 6.05 -9.98
C GLY A 77 11.41 5.80 -8.50
N ALA A 78 11.52 6.88 -7.70
CA ALA A 78 11.71 6.77 -6.25
C ALA A 78 10.47 6.19 -5.56
N ALA A 79 9.26 6.56 -6.01
CA ALA A 79 8.01 5.97 -5.55
C ALA A 79 7.94 4.46 -5.86
N MET A 80 8.34 4.06 -7.08
CA MET A 80 8.42 2.65 -7.49
C MET A 80 9.38 1.86 -6.60
N ALA A 81 10.62 2.32 -6.48
CA ALA A 81 11.64 1.65 -5.67
C ALA A 81 11.25 1.55 -4.20
N GLY A 82 10.70 2.64 -3.65
CA GLY A 82 10.22 2.68 -2.26
C GLY A 82 9.04 1.74 -2.02
N ALA A 83 8.07 1.69 -2.93
CA ALA A 83 6.91 0.81 -2.81
C ALA A 83 7.32 -0.67 -2.86
N PHE A 84 8.19 -1.06 -3.79
CA PHE A 84 8.77 -2.41 -3.80
C PHE A 84 9.58 -2.71 -2.53
N THR A 85 10.31 -1.73 -1.99
CA THR A 85 11.06 -1.90 -0.74
C THR A 85 10.14 -2.18 0.44
N VAL A 86 9.06 -1.43 0.59
CA VAL A 86 8.06 -1.64 1.67
C VAL A 86 7.33 -2.97 1.49
N ASP A 87 6.99 -3.33 0.26
CA ASP A 87 6.24 -4.56 -0.05
C ASP A 87 7.11 -5.85 0.11
N SER A 88 8.42 -5.71 0.03
CA SER A 88 9.36 -6.83 -0.14
C SER A 88 9.34 -7.91 0.95
N ILE A 89 8.95 -7.57 2.18
CA ILE A 89 8.89 -8.52 3.31
C ILE A 89 7.45 -8.80 3.79
N ASP A 90 6.46 -8.26 3.11
CA ASP A 90 5.03 -8.45 3.43
C ASP A 90 4.66 -8.16 4.91
N ALA A 91 5.29 -7.15 5.51
CA ALA A 91 5.07 -6.74 6.90
C ALA A 91 4.32 -5.41 7.05
N HIS A 92 4.01 -4.75 5.94
CA HIS A 92 3.32 -3.47 5.89
C HIS A 92 1.88 -3.53 6.42
N ASP A 93 1.30 -2.36 6.72
CA ASP A 93 -0.07 -2.21 7.19
C ASP A 93 -1.13 -2.90 6.29
N GLY A 94 -2.36 -2.88 6.71
CA GLY A 94 -3.44 -3.46 5.93
C GLY A 94 -4.82 -2.96 6.31
N SER A 95 -5.79 -3.28 5.46
CA SER A 95 -7.21 -3.02 5.65
C SER A 95 -8.01 -4.24 5.21
N THR A 96 -8.77 -4.82 6.13
CA THR A 96 -9.57 -6.02 5.85
C THR A 96 -10.65 -5.76 4.79
N PRO A 97 -11.45 -4.67 4.84
CA PRO A 97 -12.44 -4.40 3.80
C PRO A 97 -11.82 -4.15 2.42
N ASN A 98 -10.62 -3.56 2.38
CA ASN A 98 -9.88 -3.31 1.15
C ASN A 98 -9.11 -4.54 0.67
N LYS A 99 -8.99 -5.59 1.49
CA LYS A 99 -8.24 -6.81 1.19
C LYS A 99 -6.81 -6.51 0.71
N GLY A 100 -6.18 -5.48 1.31
CA GLY A 100 -4.88 -5.00 0.84
C GLY A 100 -4.29 -3.87 1.71
N HIS A 101 -3.36 -3.11 1.15
CA HIS A 101 -2.35 -2.34 1.85
C HIS A 101 -2.17 -0.95 1.21
N ALA A 102 -2.56 0.13 1.91
CA ALA A 102 -2.42 1.49 1.37
C ALA A 102 -1.02 2.07 1.62
N GLY A 103 -0.47 1.86 2.80
CA GLY A 103 0.79 2.48 3.22
C GLY A 103 1.98 2.14 2.34
N SER A 104 2.02 0.91 1.81
CA SER A 104 3.10 0.45 0.93
C SER A 104 3.22 1.24 -0.39
N ALA A 105 2.15 1.89 -0.85
CA ALA A 105 2.18 2.81 -1.99
C ALA A 105 2.16 4.28 -1.56
N ALA A 106 1.33 4.65 -0.58
CA ALA A 106 1.10 6.02 -0.16
C ALA A 106 2.37 6.68 0.40
N PHE A 107 3.05 6.03 1.35
CA PHE A 107 4.25 6.60 1.95
C PHE A 107 5.38 6.80 0.94
N PRO A 108 5.79 5.80 0.16
CA PRO A 108 6.86 5.99 -0.82
C PRO A 108 6.54 7.07 -1.85
N ALA A 109 5.30 7.16 -2.32
CA ALA A 109 4.90 8.17 -3.31
C ALA A 109 4.90 9.59 -2.73
N VAL A 110 4.26 9.78 -1.56
CA VAL A 110 4.21 11.10 -0.90
C VAL A 110 5.61 11.56 -0.50
N LEU A 111 6.43 10.69 0.08
CA LEU A 111 7.80 11.03 0.46
C LEU A 111 8.69 11.36 -0.75
N ALA A 112 8.55 10.61 -1.85
CA ALA A 112 9.31 10.89 -3.07
C ALA A 112 8.98 12.28 -3.66
N VAL A 113 7.70 12.63 -3.72
CA VAL A 113 7.29 13.95 -4.25
C VAL A 113 7.65 15.06 -3.26
N ALA A 114 7.50 14.84 -1.96
CA ALA A 114 7.89 15.80 -0.93
C ALA A 114 9.42 16.08 -0.98
N ASP A 115 10.24 15.04 -1.13
CA ASP A 115 11.69 15.22 -1.30
C ASP A 115 12.01 15.99 -2.58
N ALA A 116 11.35 15.71 -3.70
CA ALA A 116 11.51 16.48 -4.93
C ALA A 116 11.13 17.97 -4.76
N MET A 117 10.10 18.27 -3.99
CA MET A 117 9.71 19.64 -3.63
C MET A 117 10.81 20.32 -2.80
N CYS A 118 11.33 19.63 -1.77
CA CYS A 118 12.43 20.14 -0.95
C CYS A 118 13.71 20.38 -1.76
N GLN A 119 14.07 19.46 -2.68
CA GLN A 119 15.24 19.62 -3.56
C GLN A 119 15.12 20.85 -4.47
N ARG A 120 13.91 21.32 -4.75
CA ARG A 120 13.63 22.55 -5.49
C ARG A 120 13.48 23.80 -4.59
N GLY A 121 13.82 23.69 -3.32
CA GLY A 121 13.77 24.79 -2.36
C GLY A 121 12.38 25.11 -1.79
N GLN A 122 11.38 24.25 -2.02
CA GLN A 122 10.07 24.41 -1.40
C GLN A 122 10.12 23.90 0.05
N SER A 123 9.45 24.61 0.96
CA SER A 123 9.31 24.16 2.36
C SER A 123 8.20 23.12 2.46
N VAL A 124 8.50 21.97 3.04
CA VAL A 124 7.53 20.92 3.36
C VAL A 124 7.56 20.68 4.85
N THR A 125 6.41 20.76 5.51
CA THR A 125 6.28 20.55 6.94
C THR A 125 5.69 19.18 7.28
N GLY A 126 5.77 18.76 8.56
CA GLY A 126 5.09 17.56 9.03
C GLY A 126 3.56 17.63 8.92
N ARG A 127 2.99 18.86 8.94
CA ARG A 127 1.55 19.08 8.74
C ARG A 127 1.15 18.79 7.30
N ASP A 128 1.96 19.23 6.34
CA ASP A 128 1.75 18.96 4.91
C ASP A 128 1.81 17.44 4.66
N LEU A 129 2.84 16.76 5.18
CA LEU A 129 2.96 15.30 5.04
C LEU A 129 1.76 14.57 5.64
N ALA A 130 1.28 14.99 6.82
CA ALA A 130 0.12 14.37 7.45
C ALA A 130 -1.15 14.54 6.61
N LEU A 131 -1.39 15.73 6.07
CA LEU A 131 -2.52 16.00 5.18
C LEU A 131 -2.46 15.12 3.92
N TRP A 132 -1.32 15.10 3.24
CA TRP A 132 -1.17 14.33 2.00
C TRP A 132 -1.26 12.82 2.22
N LEU A 133 -0.74 12.32 3.34
CA LEU A 133 -0.91 10.91 3.71
C LEU A 133 -2.36 10.58 4.06
N ALA A 134 -3.06 11.45 4.80
CA ALA A 134 -4.50 11.27 5.07
C ALA A 134 -5.29 11.15 3.78
N LEU A 135 -5.04 12.04 2.81
CA LEU A 135 -5.69 12.01 1.49
C LEU A 135 -5.35 10.73 0.71
N ALA A 136 -4.06 10.35 0.66
CA ALA A 136 -3.63 9.15 -0.05
C ALA A 136 -4.29 7.88 0.50
N TYR A 137 -4.36 7.74 1.82
CA TYR A 137 -5.02 6.60 2.47
C TYR A 137 -6.53 6.60 2.26
N GLU A 138 -7.19 7.71 2.57
CA GLU A 138 -8.66 7.77 2.54
C GLU A 138 -9.21 7.55 1.13
N VAL A 139 -8.62 8.21 0.13
CA VAL A 139 -9.01 8.01 -1.27
C VAL A 139 -8.71 6.58 -1.72
N SER A 140 -7.55 6.02 -1.34
CA SER A 140 -7.23 4.62 -1.63
C SER A 140 -8.25 3.66 -1.04
N TYR A 141 -8.63 3.83 0.22
CA TYR A 141 -9.57 2.92 0.88
C TYR A 141 -10.96 2.99 0.27
N ARG A 142 -11.46 4.17 -0.05
CA ARG A 142 -12.76 4.34 -0.71
C ARG A 142 -12.76 3.75 -2.11
N ALA A 143 -11.75 4.07 -2.92
CA ALA A 143 -11.59 3.48 -4.24
C ALA A 143 -11.45 1.95 -4.19
N GLY A 144 -10.70 1.42 -3.22
CA GLY A 144 -10.52 -0.02 -3.03
C GLY A 144 -11.81 -0.75 -2.67
N GLN A 145 -12.61 -0.22 -1.73
CA GLN A 145 -13.91 -0.80 -1.39
C GLN A 145 -14.89 -0.73 -2.57
N ALA A 146 -14.94 0.41 -3.26
CA ALA A 146 -15.75 0.56 -4.47
C ALA A 146 -15.33 -0.45 -5.55
N GLN A 147 -14.02 -0.62 -5.77
CA GLN A 147 -13.51 -1.59 -6.74
C GLN A 147 -13.91 -3.03 -6.38
N HIS A 148 -13.76 -3.45 -5.12
CA HIS A 148 -14.14 -4.80 -4.71
C HIS A 148 -15.64 -5.05 -4.77
N ALA A 149 -16.46 -4.01 -4.69
CA ALA A 149 -17.92 -4.12 -4.82
C ALA A 149 -18.40 -4.12 -6.27
N THR A 150 -17.67 -3.47 -7.18
CA THR A 150 -18.12 -3.23 -8.56
C THR A 150 -17.38 -4.02 -9.63
N CYS A 151 -16.19 -4.56 -9.31
CA CYS A 151 -15.41 -5.37 -10.24
C CYS A 151 -15.50 -6.85 -9.89
N ALA A 152 -15.68 -7.70 -10.90
CA ALA A 152 -15.78 -9.14 -10.71
C ALA A 152 -14.43 -9.75 -10.26
N ASP A 153 -13.32 -9.24 -10.78
CA ASP A 153 -11.99 -9.72 -10.45
C ASP A 153 -11.46 -9.12 -9.14
N TYR A 154 -10.88 -9.97 -8.30
CA TYR A 154 -10.12 -9.52 -7.14
C TYR A 154 -8.73 -9.01 -7.57
N HIS A 155 -8.53 -7.69 -7.48
CA HIS A 155 -7.29 -7.03 -7.85
C HIS A 155 -6.35 -6.83 -6.66
N THR A 156 -5.05 -6.72 -6.96
CA THR A 156 -4.01 -6.35 -5.99
C THR A 156 -4.15 -4.91 -5.51
N SER A 157 -3.51 -4.57 -4.39
CA SER A 157 -3.55 -3.22 -3.79
C SER A 157 -3.09 -2.13 -4.76
N GLY A 158 -2.16 -2.43 -5.65
CA GLY A 158 -1.66 -1.48 -6.63
C GLY A 158 -2.74 -0.84 -7.50
N ALA A 159 -3.86 -1.55 -7.73
CA ALA A 159 -4.95 -1.06 -8.57
C ALA A 159 -5.65 0.17 -7.99
N TRP A 160 -6.01 0.12 -6.71
CA TRP A 160 -6.76 1.19 -6.05
C TRP A 160 -5.86 2.20 -5.32
N THR A 161 -4.66 1.79 -4.89
CA THR A 161 -3.69 2.73 -4.33
C THR A 161 -3.18 3.71 -5.37
N ALA A 162 -3.11 3.34 -6.64
CA ALA A 162 -2.77 4.27 -7.72
C ALA A 162 -3.70 5.49 -7.74
N VAL A 163 -5.01 5.28 -7.50
CA VAL A 163 -6.02 6.36 -7.47
C VAL A 163 -5.78 7.30 -6.28
N GLY A 164 -5.58 6.74 -5.07
CA GLY A 164 -5.31 7.55 -3.89
C GLY A 164 -3.98 8.31 -3.95
N VAL A 165 -2.95 7.67 -4.46
CA VAL A 165 -1.65 8.33 -4.72
C VAL A 165 -1.81 9.47 -5.73
N ALA A 166 -2.54 9.25 -6.84
CA ALA A 166 -2.75 10.29 -7.85
C ALA A 166 -3.48 11.51 -7.28
N ALA A 167 -4.55 11.30 -6.52
CA ALA A 167 -5.31 12.37 -5.91
C ALA A 167 -4.45 13.18 -4.92
N SER A 168 -3.71 12.50 -4.03
CA SER A 168 -2.85 13.15 -3.05
C SER A 168 -1.68 13.90 -3.72
N VAL A 169 -1.00 13.27 -4.68
CA VAL A 169 0.12 13.90 -5.38
C VAL A 169 -0.34 15.08 -6.24
N ALA A 170 -1.52 15.02 -6.87
CA ALA A 170 -2.09 16.16 -7.59
C ALA A 170 -2.33 17.35 -6.63
N ARG A 171 -2.84 17.11 -5.42
CA ARG A 171 -2.95 18.13 -4.37
C ARG A 171 -1.58 18.71 -3.99
N MET A 172 -0.56 17.87 -3.82
CA MET A 172 0.82 18.31 -3.54
C MET A 172 1.37 19.22 -4.62
N LEU A 173 1.04 18.96 -5.88
CA LEU A 173 1.49 19.72 -7.06
C LEU A 173 0.69 20.99 -7.29
N GLY A 174 -0.31 21.31 -6.46
CA GLY A 174 -1.15 22.50 -6.56
C GLY A 174 -2.21 22.42 -7.66
N CYS A 175 -2.62 21.21 -8.06
CA CYS A 175 -3.69 21.00 -9.02
C CYS A 175 -5.05 21.43 -8.45
N ASP A 176 -5.90 21.97 -9.32
CA ASP A 176 -7.30 22.26 -8.98
C ASP A 176 -8.15 20.99 -8.93
N ALA A 177 -9.40 21.11 -8.51
CA ALA A 177 -10.30 19.97 -8.33
C ALA A 177 -10.57 19.20 -9.65
N GLU A 178 -10.56 19.86 -10.80
CA GLU A 178 -10.74 19.21 -12.09
C GLU A 178 -9.49 18.41 -12.49
N GLN A 179 -8.31 18.98 -12.29
CA GLN A 179 -7.03 18.29 -12.51
C GLN A 179 -6.87 17.08 -11.57
N ILE A 180 -7.29 17.19 -10.29
CA ILE A 180 -7.32 16.06 -9.35
C ILE A 180 -8.24 14.96 -9.85
N ARG A 181 -9.41 15.30 -10.36
CA ARG A 181 -10.35 14.36 -10.99
C ARG A 181 -9.72 13.65 -12.19
N HIS A 182 -9.04 14.40 -13.07
CA HIS A 182 -8.31 13.82 -14.19
C HIS A 182 -7.17 12.90 -13.73
N ALA A 183 -6.39 13.30 -12.71
CA ALA A 183 -5.32 12.47 -12.17
C ALA A 183 -5.83 11.12 -11.67
N ALA A 184 -6.93 11.10 -10.92
CA ALA A 184 -7.56 9.88 -10.44
C ALA A 184 -8.00 8.96 -11.61
N GLY A 185 -8.63 9.54 -12.64
CA GLY A 185 -9.07 8.82 -13.83
C GLY A 185 -7.92 8.25 -14.66
N ILE A 186 -6.84 9.00 -14.83
CA ILE A 186 -5.61 8.55 -15.51
C ILE A 186 -5.00 7.37 -14.72
N ALA A 187 -4.90 7.50 -13.40
CA ALA A 187 -4.33 6.46 -12.54
C ALA A 187 -5.15 5.18 -12.53
N GLU A 188 -6.49 5.28 -12.50
CA GLU A 188 -7.36 4.11 -12.59
C GLU A 188 -7.23 3.40 -13.94
N TYR A 189 -7.17 4.15 -15.03
CA TYR A 189 -7.09 3.59 -16.38
C TYR A 189 -5.75 2.93 -16.68
N HIS A 190 -4.64 3.56 -16.29
CA HIS A 190 -3.28 3.09 -16.58
C HIS A 190 -2.62 2.36 -15.41
N GLY A 191 -3.20 2.39 -14.22
CA GLY A 191 -2.68 1.69 -13.05
C GLY A 191 -2.72 0.16 -13.22
N PRO A 192 -1.99 -0.57 -12.38
CA PRO A 192 -1.96 -2.02 -12.48
C PRO A 192 -3.33 -2.62 -12.17
N ARG A 193 -3.88 -3.40 -13.11
CA ARG A 193 -5.11 -4.17 -12.94
C ARG A 193 -4.78 -5.65 -12.71
N SER A 194 -3.82 -5.90 -11.84
CA SER A 194 -3.30 -7.23 -11.54
C SER A 194 -4.29 -8.04 -10.71
N GLN A 195 -4.58 -9.27 -11.16
CA GLN A 195 -5.43 -10.19 -10.42
C GLN A 195 -4.68 -10.75 -9.21
N MET A 196 -5.24 -10.57 -8.00
CA MET A 196 -4.60 -10.94 -6.74
C MET A 196 -4.19 -12.41 -6.68
N MET A 197 -5.07 -13.32 -7.17
CA MET A 197 -4.78 -14.75 -7.07
C MET A 197 -3.57 -15.19 -7.91
N ARG A 198 -3.12 -14.40 -8.86
CA ARG A 198 -1.89 -14.69 -9.61
C ARG A 198 -0.63 -14.57 -8.75
N CYS A 199 -0.58 -13.64 -7.80
CA CYS A 199 0.56 -13.55 -6.89
C CYS A 199 0.49 -14.60 -5.76
N ILE A 200 -0.70 -15.08 -5.44
CA ILE A 200 -0.90 -16.17 -4.48
C ILE A 200 -0.47 -17.52 -5.07
N ASP A 201 -0.94 -17.83 -6.29
CA ASP A 201 -0.66 -19.11 -6.94
C ASP A 201 0.77 -19.22 -7.48
N PHE A 202 1.37 -18.09 -7.83
CA PHE A 202 2.72 -17.98 -8.38
C PHE A 202 3.51 -16.92 -7.61
N PRO A 203 3.91 -17.22 -6.35
CA PRO A 203 4.65 -16.27 -5.51
C PRO A 203 5.97 -15.85 -6.16
N THR A 204 6.08 -14.58 -6.48
CA THR A 204 7.24 -13.96 -7.11
C THR A 204 7.37 -12.51 -6.68
N MET A 205 8.41 -11.83 -7.13
CA MET A 205 8.68 -10.41 -6.83
C MET A 205 7.62 -9.42 -7.35
N VAL A 206 6.57 -9.87 -8.09
CA VAL A 206 5.45 -8.99 -8.51
C VAL A 206 4.58 -8.55 -7.34
N ARG A 207 4.48 -9.37 -6.30
CA ARG A 207 3.82 -9.05 -5.03
C ARG A 207 2.41 -8.47 -5.22
N ASP A 208 2.05 -7.48 -4.38
CA ASP A 208 0.71 -6.87 -4.34
C ASP A 208 0.53 -5.70 -5.32
N GLY A 209 1.43 -5.58 -6.29
CA GLY A 209 1.33 -4.63 -7.39
C GLY A 209 1.57 -3.16 -7.01
N VAL A 210 1.86 -2.86 -5.76
CA VAL A 210 2.07 -1.47 -5.28
C VAL A 210 3.31 -0.83 -5.88
N GLY A 211 4.32 -1.63 -6.22
CA GLY A 211 5.51 -1.16 -6.94
C GLY A 211 5.21 -0.53 -8.30
N TRP A 212 4.06 -0.82 -8.90
CA TRP A 212 3.53 -0.15 -10.09
C TRP A 212 2.37 0.78 -9.79
N GLY A 213 1.61 0.57 -8.72
CA GLY A 213 0.55 1.47 -8.28
C GLY A 213 1.08 2.86 -7.89
N ALA A 214 2.15 2.91 -7.09
CA ALA A 214 2.76 4.16 -6.64
C ALA A 214 3.27 5.03 -7.82
N PRO A 215 4.14 4.57 -8.72
CA PRO A 215 4.61 5.37 -9.85
C PRO A 215 3.49 5.73 -10.83
N SER A 216 2.49 4.86 -11.01
CA SER A 216 1.33 5.18 -11.86
C SER A 216 0.55 6.37 -11.30
N GLY A 217 0.29 6.40 -9.99
CA GLY A 217 -0.36 7.53 -9.34
C GLY A 217 0.45 8.82 -9.42
N VAL A 218 1.76 8.75 -9.15
CA VAL A 218 2.67 9.91 -9.30
C VAL A 218 2.65 10.42 -10.73
N THR A 219 2.83 9.55 -11.72
CA THR A 219 2.83 9.93 -13.13
C THR A 219 1.51 10.56 -13.57
N ALA A 220 0.39 9.98 -13.12
CA ALA A 220 -0.95 10.50 -13.43
C ALA A 220 -1.15 11.94 -12.92
N ALA A 221 -0.68 12.25 -11.71
CA ALA A 221 -0.74 13.59 -11.16
C ALA A 221 0.10 14.61 -11.96
N TYR A 222 1.32 14.23 -12.35
CA TYR A 222 2.16 15.08 -13.19
C TYR A 222 1.54 15.32 -14.58
N LEU A 223 0.95 14.29 -15.20
CA LEU A 223 0.24 14.43 -16.48
C LEU A 223 -0.97 15.37 -16.36
N ALA A 224 -1.81 15.19 -15.34
CA ALA A 224 -2.98 16.03 -15.12
C ALA A 224 -2.59 17.50 -14.88
N ARG A 225 -1.52 17.76 -14.14
CA ARG A 225 -1.00 19.11 -13.92
C ARG A 225 -0.63 19.81 -15.23
N GLU A 226 -0.10 19.08 -16.21
CA GLU A 226 0.23 19.60 -17.53
C GLU A 226 -0.99 19.69 -18.48
N GLY A 227 -2.20 19.36 -18.00
CA GLY A 227 -3.43 19.45 -18.77
C GLY A 227 -3.84 18.17 -19.51
N PHE A 228 -3.21 17.04 -19.20
CA PHE A 228 -3.68 15.74 -19.74
C PHE A 228 -5.02 15.36 -19.10
N THR A 229 -6.02 15.01 -19.93
CA THR A 229 -7.35 14.68 -19.48
C THR A 229 -7.53 13.18 -19.28
N GLY A 230 -8.11 12.77 -18.15
CA GLY A 230 -8.48 11.39 -17.84
C GLY A 230 -9.97 11.13 -18.00
N ALA A 231 -10.35 9.90 -18.28
CA ALA A 231 -11.71 9.44 -18.13
C ALA A 231 -12.13 9.51 -16.65
N PRO A 232 -13.44 9.58 -16.32
CA PRO A 232 -13.90 9.48 -14.94
C PRO A 232 -13.38 8.21 -14.26
N ALA A 233 -12.85 8.33 -13.04
CA ALA A 233 -12.50 7.16 -12.25
C ALA A 233 -13.78 6.46 -11.79
N LEU A 234 -14.03 5.25 -12.29
CA LEU A 234 -15.27 4.52 -12.00
C LEU A 234 -15.37 4.14 -10.51
N THR A 235 -14.25 3.91 -9.84
CA THR A 235 -14.21 3.67 -8.40
C THR A 235 -14.52 4.90 -7.55
N CYS A 236 -14.52 6.09 -8.16
CA CYS A 236 -14.87 7.35 -7.49
C CYS A 236 -16.24 7.90 -7.92
N GLU A 237 -16.61 7.75 -9.18
CA GLU A 237 -17.70 8.53 -9.79
C GLU A 237 -18.84 7.68 -10.36
N SER A 238 -18.71 6.34 -10.43
CA SER A 238 -19.82 5.51 -10.91
C SER A 238 -20.95 5.43 -9.88
N VAL A 239 -22.17 5.16 -10.34
CA VAL A 239 -23.32 4.93 -9.46
C VAL A 239 -23.05 3.80 -8.45
N GLY A 240 -22.33 2.75 -8.85
CA GLY A 240 -21.95 1.66 -7.95
C GLY A 240 -20.91 2.07 -6.89
N ALA A 241 -20.17 3.14 -7.11
CA ALA A 241 -19.19 3.66 -6.16
C ALA A 241 -19.81 4.61 -5.12
N GLU A 242 -20.94 5.24 -5.41
CA GLU A 242 -21.60 6.26 -4.57
C GLU A 242 -21.70 5.87 -3.07
N PRO A 243 -22.09 4.64 -2.69
CA PRO A 243 -22.17 4.26 -1.28
C PRO A 243 -20.87 4.39 -0.50
N PHE A 244 -19.72 4.32 -1.17
CA PHE A 244 -18.39 4.40 -0.56
C PHE A 244 -17.87 5.84 -0.41
N TRP A 245 -18.56 6.81 -1.03
CA TRP A 245 -18.19 8.23 -1.03
C TRP A 245 -19.19 9.13 -0.34
N SER A 246 -20.40 8.64 -0.03
CA SER A 246 -21.51 9.45 0.51
C SER A 246 -21.23 10.08 1.87
N ASP A 247 -20.36 9.50 2.67
CA ASP A 247 -19.97 9.97 4.01
C ASP A 247 -18.53 10.56 4.06
N LEU A 248 -17.96 10.89 2.89
CA LEU A 248 -16.65 11.49 2.76
C LEU A 248 -16.56 12.79 3.57
N GLY A 249 -15.49 12.92 4.36
CA GLY A 249 -15.26 14.07 5.25
C GLY A 249 -15.96 13.98 6.62
N THR A 250 -16.94 13.08 6.79
CA THR A 250 -17.60 12.85 8.08
C THR A 250 -17.17 11.55 8.74
N ARG A 251 -16.78 10.56 7.93
CA ARG A 251 -16.28 9.26 8.34
C ARG A 251 -14.93 9.00 7.69
N TRP A 252 -13.99 8.49 8.46
CA TRP A 252 -12.63 8.19 8.01
C TRP A 252 -12.40 6.68 7.98
N LEU A 253 -12.45 6.08 6.78
CA LEU A 253 -12.19 4.65 6.59
C LEU A 253 -10.75 4.29 6.98
N THR A 254 -9.83 5.22 6.81
CA THR A 254 -8.45 5.11 7.26
C THR A 254 -8.37 4.82 8.76
N LEU A 255 -9.11 5.58 9.56
CA LEU A 255 -9.12 5.42 11.02
C LEU A 255 -9.77 4.09 11.44
N GLU A 256 -10.85 3.70 10.79
CA GLU A 256 -11.62 2.51 11.17
C GLU A 256 -10.97 1.19 10.75
N HIS A 257 -10.22 1.19 9.66
CA HIS A 257 -9.84 -0.05 9.00
C HIS A 257 -8.34 -0.32 8.91
N THR A 258 -7.48 0.65 9.25
CA THR A 258 -6.04 0.42 9.25
C THR A 258 -5.62 -0.48 10.41
N HIS A 259 -4.90 -1.54 10.11
CA HIS A 259 -4.27 -2.42 11.08
C HIS A 259 -2.83 -2.73 10.67
N TYR A 260 -2.03 -3.17 11.65
CA TYR A 260 -0.62 -3.51 11.45
C TYR A 260 -0.41 -5.02 11.52
N LYS A 261 0.55 -5.53 10.80
CA LYS A 261 0.90 -6.95 10.80
C LYS A 261 1.80 -7.28 11.99
N LEU A 262 1.53 -8.40 12.63
CA LEU A 262 2.39 -8.99 13.67
C LEU A 262 3.42 -9.97 13.09
N TYR A 263 3.18 -10.46 11.87
CA TYR A 263 4.03 -11.44 11.20
C TYR A 263 4.35 -10.97 9.78
N PRO A 264 5.58 -11.16 9.29
CA PRO A 264 6.00 -10.75 7.94
C PRO A 264 5.56 -11.80 6.90
N CYS A 265 4.26 -11.97 6.74
CA CYS A 265 3.66 -12.87 5.77
C CYS A 265 2.23 -12.44 5.43
N CYS A 266 1.62 -13.07 4.43
CA CYS A 266 0.25 -12.81 4.01
C CYS A 266 -0.71 -12.82 5.20
N ARG A 267 -1.57 -11.80 5.30
CA ARG A 267 -2.52 -11.62 6.42
C ARG A 267 -3.42 -12.84 6.63
N TRP A 268 -3.67 -13.62 5.58
CA TRP A 268 -4.50 -14.83 5.66
C TRP A 268 -3.90 -15.94 6.53
N ALA A 269 -2.57 -15.94 6.77
CA ALA A 269 -1.91 -16.89 7.65
C ALA A 269 -2.00 -16.51 9.14
N HIS A 270 -2.21 -15.21 9.46
CA HIS A 270 -2.06 -14.70 10.83
C HIS A 270 -2.97 -15.38 11.84
N SER A 271 -4.25 -15.60 11.52
CA SER A 271 -5.18 -16.30 12.44
C SER A 271 -4.74 -17.73 12.78
N SER A 272 -4.08 -18.41 11.82
CA SER A 272 -3.52 -19.74 12.05
C SER A 272 -2.31 -19.69 13.00
N LEU A 273 -1.47 -18.67 12.85
CA LEU A 273 -0.31 -18.42 13.72
C LEU A 273 -0.76 -18.12 15.16
N ASP A 274 -1.71 -17.20 15.32
CA ASP A 274 -2.28 -16.87 16.63
C ASP A 274 -2.96 -18.10 17.27
N GLY A 275 -3.70 -18.87 16.48
CA GLY A 275 -4.37 -20.09 16.92
C GLY A 275 -3.39 -21.15 17.44
N VAL A 276 -2.34 -21.42 16.69
CA VAL A 276 -1.29 -22.36 17.10
C VAL A 276 -0.57 -21.89 18.34
N GLN A 277 -0.17 -20.62 18.41
CA GLN A 277 0.50 -20.07 19.59
C GLN A 277 -0.37 -20.18 20.84
N LYS A 278 -1.67 -19.89 20.72
CA LYS A 278 -2.64 -20.02 21.82
C LYS A 278 -2.80 -21.47 22.28
N LEU A 279 -2.90 -22.41 21.34
CA LEU A 279 -3.05 -23.84 21.66
C LEU A 279 -1.79 -24.38 22.34
N MET A 280 -0.60 -24.06 21.85
CA MET A 280 0.65 -24.51 22.42
C MET A 280 0.86 -23.97 23.83
N ARG A 281 0.61 -22.68 24.06
CA ARG A 281 0.75 -22.06 25.38
C ARG A 281 -0.29 -22.54 26.37
N GLY A 282 -1.55 -22.67 25.91
CA GLY A 282 -2.67 -23.06 26.77
C GLY A 282 -2.65 -24.51 27.24
N ASN A 283 -1.93 -25.38 26.52
CA ASN A 283 -1.83 -26.82 26.86
C ASN A 283 -0.37 -27.24 27.14
N ASP A 284 0.56 -26.31 27.28
CA ASP A 284 1.99 -26.55 27.51
C ASP A 284 2.62 -27.57 26.53
N LEU A 285 2.21 -27.49 25.23
CA LEU A 285 2.66 -28.44 24.21
C LEU A 285 4.09 -28.09 23.74
N HIS A 286 4.90 -29.14 23.56
CA HIS A 286 6.16 -29.07 22.83
C HIS A 286 5.94 -29.48 21.36
N HIS A 287 6.80 -29.07 20.44
CA HIS A 287 6.65 -29.43 19.01
C HIS A 287 6.67 -30.96 18.79
N THR A 288 7.38 -31.73 19.64
CA THR A 288 7.42 -33.20 19.60
C THR A 288 6.10 -33.87 20.01
N ASP A 289 5.19 -33.14 20.65
CA ASP A 289 3.87 -33.67 21.07
C ASP A 289 2.83 -33.58 19.97
N ILE A 290 3.16 -32.89 18.85
CA ILE A 290 2.25 -32.62 17.75
C ILE A 290 2.46 -33.64 16.65
N ALA A 291 1.45 -34.51 16.44
CA ALA A 291 1.46 -35.51 15.36
C ALA A 291 0.96 -34.93 14.03
N ASN A 292 0.02 -34.01 14.07
CA ASN A 292 -0.62 -33.43 12.88
C ASN A 292 -1.17 -32.05 13.13
N VAL A 293 -1.22 -31.21 12.10
CA VAL A 293 -1.84 -29.88 12.13
C VAL A 293 -2.84 -29.80 10.99
N GLU A 294 -4.13 -29.58 11.32
CA GLU A 294 -5.19 -29.33 10.36
C GLU A 294 -5.64 -27.88 10.46
N ILE A 295 -5.57 -27.13 9.33
CA ILE A 295 -6.00 -25.73 9.24
C ILE A 295 -7.25 -25.67 8.39
N LYS A 296 -8.39 -25.26 8.99
CA LYS A 296 -9.64 -25.00 8.28
C LYS A 296 -9.79 -23.51 8.06
N THR A 297 -9.81 -23.09 6.80
CA THR A 297 -9.86 -21.69 6.40
C THR A 297 -10.72 -21.49 5.16
N PHE A 298 -10.88 -20.23 4.69
CA PHE A 298 -11.62 -19.94 3.47
C PHE A 298 -10.85 -20.36 2.20
N HIS A 299 -11.60 -20.57 1.11
CA HIS A 299 -11.06 -21.16 -0.12
C HIS A 299 -9.77 -20.49 -0.64
N TYR A 300 -9.71 -19.15 -0.72
CA TYR A 300 -8.51 -18.49 -1.24
C TYR A 300 -7.29 -18.68 -0.34
N ALA A 301 -7.47 -18.76 0.97
CA ALA A 301 -6.36 -18.98 1.89
C ALA A 301 -5.78 -20.41 1.80
N THR A 302 -6.58 -21.40 1.37
CA THR A 302 -6.04 -22.76 1.13
C THR A 302 -5.04 -22.82 -0.03
N ARG A 303 -5.00 -21.78 -0.87
CA ARG A 303 -4.06 -21.65 -1.99
C ARG A 303 -2.67 -21.13 -1.57
N LEU A 304 -2.52 -20.63 -0.34
CA LEU A 304 -1.22 -20.35 0.31
C LEU A 304 -0.55 -21.66 0.76
N ALA A 305 -0.29 -22.57 -0.15
CA ALA A 305 -0.02 -23.97 0.16
C ALA A 305 1.47 -24.37 0.13
N GLY A 306 2.40 -23.44 0.04
CA GLY A 306 3.84 -23.76 -0.02
C GLY A 306 4.34 -24.38 1.29
N TYR A 307 4.77 -25.66 1.25
CA TYR A 307 5.34 -26.37 2.40
C TYR A 307 6.84 -26.13 2.58
N GLU A 308 7.56 -25.98 1.49
CA GLU A 308 9.01 -25.82 1.47
C GLU A 308 9.39 -24.60 0.62
N PRO A 309 9.13 -23.36 1.12
CA PRO A 309 9.47 -22.15 0.37
C PRO A 309 10.98 -22.04 0.20
N LYS A 310 11.41 -21.70 -1.01
CA LYS A 310 12.83 -21.52 -1.37
C LYS A 310 13.21 -20.04 -1.55
N THR A 311 12.23 -19.19 -1.67
CA THR A 311 12.40 -17.76 -1.83
C THR A 311 11.62 -17.00 -0.76
N LEU A 312 11.97 -15.73 -0.52
CA LEU A 312 11.24 -14.87 0.38
C LEU A 312 9.78 -14.64 -0.08
N ASP A 313 9.56 -14.67 -1.40
CA ASP A 313 8.22 -14.51 -1.96
C ASP A 313 7.34 -15.74 -1.68
N GLU A 314 7.86 -16.94 -1.91
CA GLU A 314 7.16 -18.20 -1.57
C GLU A 314 6.87 -18.30 -0.06
N PHE A 315 7.81 -17.83 0.77
CA PHE A 315 7.64 -17.74 2.21
C PHE A 315 6.50 -16.82 2.60
N SER A 316 6.44 -15.61 2.03
CA SER A 316 5.41 -14.62 2.35
C SER A 316 4.01 -15.10 2.00
N TYR A 317 3.87 -15.97 1.00
CA TYR A 317 2.59 -16.52 0.52
C TYR A 317 2.39 -18.00 0.87
N SER A 318 2.87 -18.44 2.05
CA SER A 318 2.63 -19.75 2.63
C SER A 318 1.81 -19.65 3.92
N ILE A 319 1.03 -20.69 4.26
CA ILE A 319 0.45 -20.90 5.60
C ILE A 319 1.24 -21.98 6.34
N ALA A 320 1.56 -23.07 5.67
CA ALA A 320 2.14 -24.25 6.31
C ALA A 320 3.51 -23.95 6.91
N PHE A 321 4.37 -23.25 6.17
CA PHE A 321 5.72 -22.94 6.65
C PHE A 321 5.72 -22.02 7.88
N PRO A 322 5.03 -20.84 7.87
CA PRO A 322 4.98 -19.99 9.06
C PRO A 322 4.37 -20.68 10.28
N VAL A 323 3.36 -21.53 10.09
CA VAL A 323 2.79 -22.31 11.20
C VAL A 323 3.81 -23.31 11.73
N ALA A 324 4.54 -24.03 10.89
CA ALA A 324 5.59 -24.95 11.32
C ALA A 324 6.69 -24.24 12.11
N CYS A 325 7.15 -23.09 11.63
CA CYS A 325 8.13 -22.29 12.35
C CYS A 325 7.62 -21.81 13.71
N MET A 326 6.37 -21.35 13.80
CA MET A 326 5.76 -20.95 15.08
C MET A 326 5.73 -22.11 16.06
N ILE A 327 5.42 -23.33 15.62
CA ILE A 327 5.42 -24.55 16.42
C ILE A 327 6.81 -24.86 16.96
N VAL A 328 7.84 -24.80 16.10
CA VAL A 328 9.21 -25.21 16.47
C VAL A 328 9.90 -24.16 17.32
N THR A 329 9.81 -22.89 16.95
CA THR A 329 10.56 -21.81 17.59
C THR A 329 9.90 -21.22 18.82
N ARG A 330 8.58 -21.33 18.94
CA ARG A 330 7.73 -20.70 19.98
C ARG A 330 7.88 -19.16 20.03
N HIS A 331 8.62 -18.55 19.12
CA HIS A 331 8.92 -17.13 19.07
C HIS A 331 8.48 -16.49 17.77
N HIS A 332 8.26 -15.18 17.84
CA HIS A 332 8.08 -14.36 16.65
C HIS A 332 9.38 -14.35 15.82
N TRP A 333 9.27 -14.36 14.51
CA TRP A 333 10.29 -14.45 13.48
C TRP A 333 11.34 -13.33 13.45
N LEU A 334 11.19 -12.33 14.29
CA LEU A 334 11.97 -11.09 14.29
C LEU A 334 13.06 -11.04 15.37
N GLN A 335 13.59 -12.21 15.78
CA GLN A 335 14.82 -12.22 16.57
C GLN A 335 16.02 -12.64 15.73
#